data_c1917b0285bcd6599113cf9c85896724
#
_entry.id   c1917b0285bcd6599113cf9c85896724
#
_cell.length_a   1.000
_cell.length_b   1.000
_cell.length_c   1.000
_cell.angle_alpha   90.00
_cell.angle_beta   90.00
_cell.angle_gamma   90.00
#
_symmetry.space_group_name_H-M   'P 1'
#
loop_
_entity.id
_entity.type
_entity.pdbx_description
1 polymer ?
#
loop_
_entity_poly.entity_id
_entity_poly.type
_entity_poly.pdbx_seq_one_letter_code
_entity_poly.pdbx_strand_id
1 'polypeptide(L)'
;QEILPESGGREVDQLARLVEAERDAALAPDAMRRMAALLPPIVPVAEAVAARLRLSRAQRDRLTCVARRDTEDARHPRGLAYSVGIECALDRLLLAGADTSPLKGWEVPVFPLKGGEIVARGVARGPEVARLLQAIERRWIDEHFPSRARVVEMLDESLHDG
;
A
#
# COMPACT_ATOMS: atom_id res chain seq x y z
N GLN A 1 31.08 15.64 -5.92
CA GLN A 1 30.07 14.86 -6.63
C GLN A 1 28.87 14.68 -5.68
N GLU A 2 27.71 15.21 -6.04
CA GLU A 2 26.49 15.07 -5.23
C GLU A 2 26.08 13.59 -5.17
N ILE A 3 25.75 13.11 -3.96
CA ILE A 3 25.32 11.72 -3.74
C ILE A 3 23.89 11.51 -4.28
N LEU A 4 23.04 12.50 -4.12
CA LEU A 4 21.65 12.50 -4.60
C LEU A 4 21.36 13.78 -5.39
N PRO A 5 21.79 13.85 -6.67
CA PRO A 5 21.52 15.03 -7.50
C PRO A 5 20.03 15.22 -7.84
N GLU A 6 19.21 14.19 -7.57
CA GLU A 6 17.76 14.23 -7.72
C GLU A 6 17.06 15.03 -6.61
N SER A 7 17.76 15.33 -5.50
CA SER A 7 17.21 16.08 -4.38
C SER A 7 17.27 17.57 -4.66
N GLY A 8 16.13 18.23 -4.54
CA GLY A 8 16.01 19.69 -4.59
C GLY A 8 15.48 20.28 -3.29
N GLY A 9 15.14 21.56 -3.28
CA GLY A 9 14.61 22.24 -2.10
C GLY A 9 13.32 21.61 -1.57
N ARG A 10 12.45 21.12 -2.46
CA ARG A 10 11.19 20.47 -2.07
C ARG A 10 11.43 19.14 -1.34
N GLU A 11 12.39 18.37 -1.76
CA GLU A 11 12.75 17.09 -1.17
C GLU A 11 13.39 17.28 0.20
N VAL A 12 14.20 18.33 0.38
CA VAL A 12 14.75 18.72 1.69
C VAL A 12 13.65 19.12 2.66
N ASP A 13 12.69 19.95 2.22
CA ASP A 13 11.52 20.31 3.03
C ASP A 13 10.64 19.07 3.35
N GLN A 14 10.53 18.14 2.39
CA GLN A 14 9.82 16.89 2.62
C GLN A 14 10.50 16.04 3.69
N LEU A 15 11.82 15.97 3.69
CA LEU A 15 12.57 15.27 4.73
C LEU A 15 12.36 15.90 6.10
N ALA A 16 12.36 17.24 6.19
CA ALA A 16 12.10 17.94 7.44
C ALA A 16 10.70 17.59 8.01
N ARG A 17 9.68 17.65 7.16
CA ARG A 17 8.30 17.27 7.55
C ARG A 17 8.21 15.78 7.96
N LEU A 18 8.92 14.89 7.26
CA LEU A 18 8.96 13.48 7.62
C LEU A 18 9.57 13.26 9.01
N VAL A 19 10.66 13.95 9.34
CA VAL A 19 11.32 13.82 10.64
C VAL A 19 10.39 14.26 11.77
N GLU A 20 9.59 15.29 11.56
CA GLU A 20 8.55 15.70 12.51
C GLU A 20 7.46 14.65 12.63
N ALA A 21 6.95 14.13 11.51
CA ALA A 21 5.92 13.09 11.49
C ALA A 21 6.39 11.78 12.17
N GLU A 22 7.64 11.36 11.98
CA GLU A 22 8.24 10.22 12.69
C GLU A 22 8.24 10.45 14.21
N ARG A 23 8.57 11.66 14.64
CA ARG A 23 8.59 12.03 16.07
C ARG A 23 7.19 12.02 16.65
N ASP A 24 6.23 12.63 15.98
CA ASP A 24 4.83 12.72 16.43
C ASP A 24 4.17 11.33 16.52
N ALA A 25 4.52 10.45 15.60
CA ALA A 25 4.07 9.05 15.60
C ALA A 25 4.86 8.15 16.58
N ALA A 26 5.85 8.68 17.28
CA ALA A 26 6.77 7.94 18.16
C ALA A 26 7.48 6.77 17.44
N LEU A 27 7.86 6.97 16.18
CA LEU A 27 8.55 6.00 15.34
C LEU A 27 10.05 6.27 15.32
N ALA A 28 10.83 5.19 15.29
CA ALA A 28 12.27 5.28 15.11
C ALA A 28 12.63 5.84 13.73
N PRO A 29 13.73 6.60 13.61
CA PRO A 29 14.27 7.02 12.32
C PRO A 29 14.55 5.82 11.40
N ASP A 30 14.18 5.96 10.13
CA ASP A 30 14.39 4.90 9.13
C ASP A 30 15.11 5.46 7.91
N ALA A 31 16.27 4.89 7.58
CA ALA A 31 17.13 5.37 6.49
C ALA A 31 16.46 5.28 5.11
N MET A 32 15.72 4.20 4.84
CA MET A 32 15.06 4.02 3.55
C MET A 32 13.88 4.97 3.37
N ARG A 33 13.09 5.18 4.42
CA ARG A 33 12.00 6.18 4.44
C ARG A 33 12.53 7.59 4.23
N ARG A 34 13.61 7.95 4.93
CA ARG A 34 14.27 9.26 4.78
C ARG A 34 14.90 9.45 3.42
N MET A 35 15.48 8.41 2.84
CA MET A 35 15.95 8.43 1.46
C MET A 35 14.79 8.67 0.49
N ALA A 36 13.65 8.00 0.68
CA ALA A 36 12.47 8.21 -0.16
C ALA A 36 11.91 9.64 -0.08
N ALA A 37 12.07 10.33 1.06
CA ALA A 37 11.70 11.74 1.21
C ALA A 37 12.57 12.67 0.36
N LEU A 38 13.83 12.28 0.13
CA LEU A 38 14.79 13.04 -0.68
C LEU A 38 14.65 12.79 -2.18
N LEU A 39 13.68 11.97 -2.61
CA LEU A 39 13.45 11.65 -4.01
C LEU A 39 12.05 12.09 -4.45
N PRO A 40 11.91 12.58 -5.69
CA PRO A 40 10.58 12.79 -6.26
C PRO A 40 9.80 11.47 -6.36
N PRO A 41 8.45 11.51 -6.32
CA PRO A 41 7.62 10.31 -6.42
C PRO A 41 7.55 9.80 -7.87
N ILE A 42 8.68 9.38 -8.39
CA ILE A 42 8.87 8.92 -9.77
C ILE A 42 9.61 7.59 -9.75
N VAL A 43 8.92 6.51 -10.12
CA VAL A 43 9.47 5.15 -10.05
C VAL A 43 10.81 4.99 -10.80
N PRO A 44 10.97 5.44 -12.07
CA PRO A 44 12.26 5.37 -12.76
C PRO A 44 13.41 6.06 -12.02
N VAL A 45 13.15 7.16 -11.31
CA VAL A 45 14.17 7.85 -10.50
C VAL A 45 14.56 6.99 -9.30
N ALA A 46 13.59 6.42 -8.59
CA ALA A 46 13.86 5.52 -7.48
C ALA A 46 14.66 4.28 -7.92
N GLU A 47 14.35 3.70 -9.07
CA GLU A 47 15.09 2.57 -9.66
C GLU A 47 16.53 2.95 -10.02
N ALA A 48 16.72 4.10 -10.67
CA ALA A 48 18.05 4.60 -11.03
C ALA A 48 18.92 4.85 -9.79
N VAL A 49 18.36 5.47 -8.74
CA VAL A 49 19.04 5.70 -7.46
C VAL A 49 19.39 4.38 -6.78
N ALA A 50 18.43 3.44 -6.73
CA ALA A 50 18.63 2.12 -6.14
C ALA A 50 19.77 1.35 -6.84
N ALA A 51 19.82 1.41 -8.16
CA ALA A 51 20.90 0.79 -8.95
C ALA A 51 22.26 1.47 -8.68
N ARG A 52 22.31 2.80 -8.71
CA ARG A 52 23.54 3.58 -8.48
C ARG A 52 24.12 3.33 -7.08
N LEU A 53 23.25 3.27 -6.07
CA LEU A 53 23.64 3.02 -4.68
C LEU A 53 23.81 1.52 -4.36
N ARG A 54 23.59 0.65 -5.34
CA ARG A 54 23.68 -0.82 -5.19
C ARG A 54 22.82 -1.36 -4.03
N LEU A 55 21.59 -0.84 -3.92
CA LEU A 55 20.67 -1.28 -2.89
C LEU A 55 20.27 -2.76 -3.09
N SER A 56 19.99 -3.45 -1.99
CA SER A 56 19.45 -4.80 -2.05
C SER A 56 18.09 -4.83 -2.75
N ARG A 57 17.66 -6.03 -3.18
CA ARG A 57 16.33 -6.18 -3.80
C ARG A 57 15.21 -5.64 -2.90
N ALA A 58 15.20 -6.03 -1.62
CA ALA A 58 14.19 -5.57 -0.67
C ALA A 58 14.17 -4.03 -0.52
N GLN A 59 15.35 -3.41 -0.45
CA GLN A 59 15.47 -1.95 -0.38
C GLN A 59 14.99 -1.27 -1.66
N ARG A 60 15.30 -1.83 -2.83
CA ARG A 60 14.79 -1.33 -4.12
C ARG A 60 13.28 -1.44 -4.19
N ASP A 61 12.71 -2.60 -3.85
CA ASP A 61 11.28 -2.84 -3.89
C ASP A 61 10.54 -1.86 -2.95
N ARG A 62 11.07 -1.62 -1.75
CA ARG A 62 10.53 -0.63 -0.81
C ARG A 62 10.61 0.78 -1.37
N LEU A 63 11.76 1.20 -1.91
CA LEU A 63 11.94 2.55 -2.46
C LEU A 63 11.01 2.80 -3.66
N THR A 64 10.87 1.82 -4.56
CA THR A 64 9.95 1.91 -5.71
C THR A 64 8.49 1.87 -5.30
N CYS A 65 8.13 1.10 -4.27
CA CYS A 65 6.79 1.11 -3.70
C CYS A 65 6.45 2.51 -3.15
N VAL A 66 7.35 3.13 -2.41
CA VAL A 66 7.14 4.48 -1.86
C VAL A 66 7.12 5.55 -2.96
N ALA A 67 7.84 5.35 -4.06
CA ALA A 67 7.79 6.26 -5.21
C ALA A 67 6.43 6.29 -5.94
N ARG A 68 5.57 5.27 -5.72
CA ARG A 68 4.18 5.22 -6.23
C ARG A 68 3.17 5.93 -5.33
N ARG A 69 3.61 6.64 -4.29
CA ARG A 69 2.73 7.38 -3.40
C ARG A 69 1.89 8.40 -4.15
N ASP A 70 0.65 8.57 -3.73
CA ASP A 70 -0.25 9.59 -4.25
C ASP A 70 -1.14 10.18 -3.14
N THR A 71 -1.99 11.13 -3.51
CA THR A 71 -2.88 11.86 -2.59
C THR A 71 -4.02 11.00 -2.04
N GLU A 72 -4.34 9.89 -2.68
CA GLU A 72 -5.42 8.98 -2.28
C GLU A 72 -5.00 8.03 -1.14
N ASP A 73 -3.69 7.87 -0.93
CA ASP A 73 -3.14 6.96 0.09
C ASP A 73 -3.75 7.18 1.49
N ALA A 74 -3.99 8.45 1.83
CA ALA A 74 -4.52 8.83 3.15
C ALA A 74 -6.00 8.50 3.35
N ARG A 75 -6.75 8.20 2.29
CA ARG A 75 -8.20 7.95 2.38
C ARG A 75 -8.53 6.62 3.03
N HIS A 76 -7.70 5.61 2.79
CA HIS A 76 -7.94 4.27 3.30
C HIS A 76 -6.64 3.59 3.76
N PRO A 77 -6.08 4.00 4.92
CA PRO A 77 -4.77 3.51 5.39
C PRO A 77 -4.66 1.98 5.47
N ARG A 78 -5.68 1.30 5.99
CA ARG A 78 -5.69 -0.18 6.07
C ARG A 78 -5.82 -0.85 4.71
N GLY A 79 -6.60 -0.28 3.79
CA GLY A 79 -6.68 -0.74 2.41
C GLY A 79 -5.35 -0.58 1.68
N LEU A 80 -4.66 0.54 1.86
CA LEU A 80 -3.31 0.73 1.37
C LEU A 80 -2.37 -0.35 1.92
N ALA A 81 -2.37 -0.56 3.24
CA ALA A 81 -1.50 -1.56 3.90
C ALA A 81 -1.80 -2.99 3.44
N TYR A 82 -3.07 -3.32 3.19
CA TYR A 82 -3.46 -4.60 2.59
C TYR A 82 -2.85 -4.80 1.20
N SER A 83 -2.84 -3.74 0.39
CA SER A 83 -2.40 -3.80 -1.02
C SER A 83 -0.88 -3.78 -1.18
N VAL A 84 -0.16 -2.98 -0.38
CA VAL A 84 1.29 -2.74 -0.57
C VAL A 84 2.16 -3.23 0.59
N GLY A 85 1.56 -3.76 1.65
CA GLY A 85 2.23 -4.13 2.90
C GLY A 85 2.32 -2.98 3.89
N ILE A 86 2.41 -3.32 5.18
CA ILE A 86 2.39 -2.33 6.29
C ILE A 86 3.58 -1.37 6.21
N GLU A 87 4.78 -1.87 5.90
CA GLU A 87 5.99 -1.05 5.85
C GLU A 87 5.89 0.04 4.77
N CYS A 88 5.54 -0.32 3.54
CA CYS A 88 5.39 0.64 2.46
C CYS A 88 4.22 1.61 2.72
N ALA A 89 3.10 1.11 3.24
CA ALA A 89 1.94 1.95 3.58
C ALA A 89 2.29 2.97 4.65
N LEU A 90 3.01 2.56 5.70
CA LEU A 90 3.48 3.45 6.76
C LEU A 90 4.39 4.56 6.20
N ASP A 91 5.34 4.20 5.34
CA ASP A 91 6.23 5.17 4.70
C ASP A 91 5.45 6.18 3.84
N ARG A 92 4.50 5.71 3.04
CA ARG A 92 3.68 6.57 2.17
C ARG A 92 2.79 7.51 2.97
N LEU A 93 2.15 7.02 4.04
CA LEU A 93 1.30 7.83 4.93
C LEU A 93 2.11 8.90 5.67
N LEU A 94 3.29 8.56 6.21
CA LEU A 94 4.16 9.53 6.87
C LEU A 94 4.63 10.62 5.92
N LEU A 95 4.99 10.26 4.69
CA LEU A 95 5.37 11.22 3.65
C LEU A 95 4.20 12.11 3.20
N ALA A 96 2.97 11.62 3.30
CA ALA A 96 1.76 12.40 3.07
C ALA A 96 1.35 13.28 4.26
N GLY A 97 2.00 13.15 5.42
CA GLY A 97 1.58 13.80 6.66
C GLY A 97 0.24 13.29 7.18
N ALA A 98 -0.11 12.05 6.84
CA ALA A 98 -1.38 11.42 7.21
C ALA A 98 -1.29 10.70 8.57
N ASP A 99 -2.44 10.48 9.19
CA ASP A 99 -2.54 9.72 10.43
C ASP A 99 -2.19 8.23 10.19
N THR A 100 -1.21 7.75 10.93
CA THR A 100 -0.76 6.35 10.88
C THR A 100 -1.35 5.48 11.98
N SER A 101 -2.12 6.06 12.90
CA SER A 101 -2.73 5.35 14.03
C SER A 101 -3.61 4.16 13.62
N PRO A 102 -4.32 4.16 12.46
CA PRO A 102 -5.08 3.01 12.00
C PRO A 102 -4.26 1.75 11.75
N LEU A 103 -2.94 1.89 11.54
CA LEU A 103 -2.03 0.77 11.31
C LEU A 103 -1.38 0.24 12.61
N LYS A 104 -1.49 0.98 13.70
CA LYS A 104 -0.85 0.60 14.98
C LYS A 104 -1.50 -0.66 15.55
N GLY A 105 -0.72 -1.74 15.64
CA GLY A 105 -1.21 -3.02 16.14
C GLY A 105 -2.25 -3.70 15.25
N TRP A 106 -2.47 -3.19 14.03
CA TRP A 106 -3.38 -3.81 13.09
C TRP A 106 -2.68 -4.95 12.34
N GLU A 107 -3.33 -6.10 12.32
CA GLU A 107 -2.88 -7.26 11.56
C GLU A 107 -3.61 -7.30 10.22
N VAL A 108 -2.87 -7.56 9.13
CA VAL A 108 -3.43 -7.66 7.80
C VAL A 108 -4.36 -8.88 7.72
N PRO A 109 -5.66 -8.69 7.48
CA PRO A 109 -6.59 -9.80 7.43
C PRO A 109 -6.40 -10.64 6.16
N VAL A 110 -6.83 -11.88 6.23
CA VAL A 110 -6.90 -12.77 5.07
C VAL A 110 -8.29 -12.69 4.45
N PHE A 111 -8.35 -12.53 3.13
CA PHE A 111 -9.62 -12.51 2.41
C PHE A 111 -10.37 -13.84 2.59
N PRO A 112 -11.61 -13.81 3.14
CA PRO A 112 -12.28 -15.03 3.60
C PRO A 112 -13.13 -15.73 2.53
N LEU A 113 -12.76 -15.62 1.25
CA LEU A 113 -13.44 -16.28 0.13
C LEU A 113 -12.42 -16.97 -0.77
N LYS A 114 -12.75 -18.16 -1.26
CA LYS A 114 -11.91 -18.93 -2.19
C LYS A 114 -12.65 -19.21 -3.48
N GLY A 115 -11.92 -19.35 -4.59
CA GLY A 115 -12.50 -19.63 -5.90
C GLY A 115 -13.35 -20.89 -5.96
N GLY A 116 -13.02 -21.93 -5.19
CA GLY A 116 -13.83 -23.14 -5.08
C GLY A 116 -15.24 -22.90 -4.54
N GLU A 117 -15.43 -21.91 -3.68
CA GLU A 117 -16.76 -21.55 -3.16
C GLU A 117 -17.63 -20.88 -4.22
N ILE A 118 -17.03 -20.12 -5.13
CA ILE A 118 -17.70 -19.52 -6.28
C ILE A 118 -18.10 -20.62 -7.28
N VAL A 119 -17.22 -21.57 -7.55
CA VAL A 119 -17.52 -22.73 -8.39
C VAL A 119 -18.66 -23.57 -7.81
N ALA A 120 -18.70 -23.76 -6.49
CA ALA A 120 -19.77 -24.47 -5.80
C ALA A 120 -21.14 -23.77 -5.92
N ARG A 121 -21.17 -22.47 -6.25
CA ARG A 121 -22.39 -21.69 -6.55
C ARG A 121 -22.79 -21.76 -8.03
N GLY A 122 -22.15 -22.60 -8.84
CA GLY A 122 -22.53 -22.83 -10.23
C GLY A 122 -21.74 -22.02 -11.27
N VAL A 123 -20.76 -21.21 -10.86
CA VAL A 123 -19.90 -20.47 -11.79
C VAL A 123 -18.88 -21.42 -12.42
N ALA A 124 -18.75 -21.39 -13.75
CA ALA A 124 -17.77 -22.21 -14.46
C ALA A 124 -16.33 -21.82 -14.04
N ARG A 125 -15.47 -22.83 -13.90
CA ARG A 125 -14.04 -22.61 -13.61
C ARG A 125 -13.40 -21.76 -14.72
N GLY A 126 -12.58 -20.80 -14.34
CA GLY A 126 -11.82 -19.98 -15.30
C GLY A 126 -11.82 -18.48 -14.96
N PRO A 127 -11.71 -17.63 -15.98
CA PRO A 127 -11.55 -16.19 -15.81
C PRO A 127 -12.67 -15.51 -15.02
N GLU A 128 -13.90 -16.03 -15.11
CA GLU A 128 -15.06 -15.49 -14.41
C GLU A 128 -14.93 -15.60 -12.88
N VAL A 129 -14.42 -16.74 -12.39
CA VAL A 129 -14.13 -16.94 -10.96
C VAL A 129 -13.11 -15.91 -10.47
N ALA A 130 -12.03 -15.70 -11.24
CA ALA A 130 -11.00 -14.72 -10.89
C ALA A 130 -11.56 -13.30 -10.86
N ARG A 131 -12.39 -12.93 -11.84
CA ARG A 131 -13.06 -11.63 -11.93
C ARG A 131 -13.96 -11.37 -10.73
N LEU A 132 -14.78 -12.35 -10.34
CA LEU A 132 -15.67 -12.26 -9.18
C LEU A 132 -14.87 -12.14 -7.87
N LEU A 133 -13.83 -12.99 -7.69
CA LEU A 133 -12.95 -12.87 -6.52
C LEU A 133 -12.37 -11.47 -6.37
N GLN A 134 -11.80 -10.91 -7.44
CA GLN A 134 -11.20 -9.59 -7.43
C GLN A 134 -12.23 -8.48 -7.16
N ALA A 135 -13.42 -8.60 -7.72
CA ALA A 135 -14.51 -7.63 -7.51
C ALA A 135 -14.98 -7.64 -6.05
N ILE A 136 -15.20 -8.84 -5.48
CA ILE A 136 -15.63 -9.00 -4.10
C ILE A 136 -14.53 -8.57 -3.12
N GLU A 137 -13.27 -8.91 -3.41
CA GLU A 137 -12.12 -8.51 -2.58
C GLU A 137 -11.99 -6.97 -2.52
N ARG A 138 -12.13 -6.28 -3.65
CA ARG A 138 -12.14 -4.80 -3.68
C ARG A 138 -13.26 -4.25 -2.81
N ARG A 139 -14.48 -4.76 -2.97
CA ARG A 139 -15.62 -4.34 -2.17
C ARG A 139 -15.41 -4.61 -0.68
N TRP A 140 -14.82 -5.75 -0.34
CA TRP A 140 -14.48 -6.10 1.03
C TRP A 140 -13.46 -5.15 1.65
N ILE A 141 -12.46 -4.70 0.88
CA ILE A 141 -11.52 -3.65 1.30
C ILE A 141 -12.27 -2.34 1.52
N ASP A 142 -13.10 -1.92 0.56
CA ASP A 142 -13.85 -0.65 0.61
C ASP A 142 -14.85 -0.61 1.78
N GLU A 143 -15.46 -1.75 2.14
CA GLU A 143 -16.32 -1.90 3.31
C GLU A 143 -15.53 -2.15 4.62
N HIS A 144 -14.22 -1.87 4.64
CA HIS A 144 -13.34 -1.98 5.81
C HIS A 144 -13.22 -3.38 6.41
N PHE A 145 -13.05 -4.40 5.57
CA PHE A 145 -12.79 -5.78 5.97
C PHE A 145 -13.88 -6.40 6.83
N PRO A 146 -15.15 -6.42 6.38
CA PRO A 146 -16.24 -7.00 7.13
C PRO A 146 -16.10 -8.51 7.30
N SER A 147 -16.99 -9.10 8.10
CA SER A 147 -16.98 -10.53 8.41
C SER A 147 -17.20 -11.40 7.18
N ARG A 148 -16.81 -12.70 7.30
CA ARG A 148 -17.08 -13.70 6.27
C ARG A 148 -18.56 -13.77 5.86
N ALA A 149 -19.50 -13.60 6.81
CA ALA A 149 -20.93 -13.60 6.49
C ALA A 149 -21.27 -12.52 5.46
N ARG A 150 -20.76 -11.31 5.65
CA ARG A 150 -20.94 -10.19 4.70
C ARG A 150 -20.30 -10.49 3.34
N VAL A 151 -19.16 -11.15 3.30
CA VAL A 151 -18.50 -11.55 2.03
C VAL A 151 -19.34 -12.56 1.27
N VAL A 152 -20.00 -13.49 1.95
CA VAL A 152 -20.93 -14.44 1.33
C VAL A 152 -22.16 -13.70 0.74
N GLU A 153 -22.70 -12.71 1.45
CA GLU A 153 -23.77 -11.86 0.91
C GLU A 153 -23.32 -11.10 -0.34
N MET A 154 -22.10 -10.54 -0.34
CA MET A 154 -21.53 -9.86 -1.53
C MET A 154 -21.44 -10.83 -2.72
N LEU A 155 -21.06 -12.09 -2.48
CA LEU A 155 -21.04 -13.11 -3.53
C LEU A 155 -22.45 -13.37 -4.06
N ASP A 156 -23.43 -13.56 -3.18
CA ASP A 156 -24.82 -13.81 -3.57
C ASP A 156 -25.39 -12.62 -4.37
N GLU A 157 -25.17 -11.39 -3.91
CA GLU A 157 -25.54 -10.17 -4.64
C GLU A 157 -24.91 -10.14 -6.04
N SER A 158 -23.60 -10.42 -6.16
CA SER A 158 -22.89 -10.41 -7.44
C SER A 158 -23.36 -11.48 -8.44
N LEU A 159 -23.92 -12.58 -7.94
CA LEU A 159 -24.47 -13.64 -8.78
C LEU A 159 -25.94 -13.37 -9.22
N HIS A 160 -26.65 -12.50 -8.53
CA HIS A 160 -28.03 -12.12 -8.88
C HIS A 160 -28.09 -10.94 -9.88
N ASP A 161 -27.04 -10.09 -9.88
CA ASP A 161 -26.94 -8.91 -10.75
C ASP A 161 -26.34 -9.20 -12.14
N GLY A 162 -25.94 -10.41 -12.41
CA GLY A 162 -25.35 -10.86 -13.68
C GLY A 162 -26.23 -11.84 -14.42
#